data_a739dee5b67933e67f18413ad33db4a2
#
_entry.id   a739dee5b67933e67f18413ad33db4a2
#
_cell.length_a   1.000
_cell.length_b   1.000
_cell.length_c   1.000
_cell.angle_alpha   90.00
_cell.angle_beta   90.00
_cell.angle_gamma   90.00
#
_symmetry.space_group_name_H-M   'P 1'
#
loop_
_entity.id
_entity.type
_entity.pdbx_description
1 polymer ?
#
loop_
_entity_poly.entity_id
_entity_poly.type
_entity_poly.pdbx_seq_one_letter_code
_entity_poly.pdbx_strand_id
1 'polypeptide(L)'
;MLRQNWRFNLLTMIKITADPYLWPFDGNLIPQNTALVIIDMQTDFCGTGGYVDSMGYDLSLTQAPIGPIKELLSVMREKGFFIIHTREGHRRDLADLPPNKRWRSQSMGAGIGDEGPCGKILIRGERGWDIIPELYPIKGDVIIDKPGKGSFYATDLDMILRQNNIRNIILTGITTDVCVHTTMREANDRGYECLILEDCCGATDYGNHLAALKMVKMQGGVFGAVSNSSAVIEKL
;
A
#
# COMPACT_ATOMS: atom_id res chain seq x y z
N MET A 1 40.41 21.05 28.02
CA MET A 1 40.02 20.98 26.63
C MET A 1 39.82 19.50 26.25
N LEU A 2 38.60 19.00 26.42
CA LEU A 2 38.23 17.63 26.00
C LEU A 2 37.67 17.73 24.59
N ARG A 3 38.46 17.26 23.62
CA ARG A 3 37.98 17.05 22.24
C ARG A 3 37.05 15.87 22.26
N GLN A 4 35.74 16.08 22.18
CA GLN A 4 34.76 15.03 21.85
C GLN A 4 35.02 14.57 20.42
N ASN A 5 35.62 13.37 20.30
CA ASN A 5 35.71 12.66 19.03
C ASN A 5 34.31 12.19 18.61
N TRP A 6 33.62 12.98 17.80
CA TRP A 6 32.46 12.53 17.05
C TRP A 6 32.97 11.53 16.01
N ARG A 7 32.96 10.25 16.34
CA ARG A 7 33.02 9.17 15.35
C ARG A 7 31.69 9.24 14.60
N PHE A 8 31.66 9.87 13.44
CA PHE A 8 30.68 9.58 12.44
C PHE A 8 30.85 8.10 12.09
N ASN A 9 29.96 7.23 12.59
CA ASN A 9 29.74 5.95 11.96
C ASN A 9 29.33 6.30 10.53
N LEU A 10 30.18 5.98 9.56
CA LEU A 10 29.83 5.89 8.16
C LEU A 10 28.81 4.75 8.05
N LEU A 11 27.55 5.05 8.37
CA LEU A 11 26.42 4.21 8.00
C LEU A 11 26.53 4.06 6.49
N THR A 12 26.69 2.84 6.04
CA THR A 12 26.73 2.53 4.61
C THR A 12 25.43 3.06 4.03
N MET A 13 25.51 4.10 3.18
CA MET A 13 24.32 4.67 2.54
C MET A 13 23.75 3.62 1.60
N ILE A 14 22.53 3.17 1.88
CA ILE A 14 21.83 2.19 1.04
C ILE A 14 20.78 2.94 0.22
N LYS A 15 20.89 2.81 -1.10
CA LYS A 15 19.93 3.35 -2.07
C LYS A 15 19.47 2.27 -3.02
N ILE A 16 18.19 2.28 -3.32
CA ILE A 16 17.56 1.41 -4.31
C ILE A 16 17.61 2.11 -5.67
N THR A 17 17.87 1.36 -6.73
CA THR A 17 17.70 1.84 -8.10
C THR A 17 16.23 2.10 -8.36
N ALA A 18 15.89 3.35 -8.66
CA ALA A 18 14.52 3.81 -8.89
C ALA A 18 14.50 4.95 -9.91
N ASP A 19 13.36 5.26 -10.44
CA ASP A 19 13.12 6.32 -11.42
C ASP A 19 12.14 7.35 -10.79
N PRO A 20 12.48 8.66 -10.76
CA PRO A 20 13.57 9.34 -11.48
C PRO A 20 14.87 9.54 -10.67
N TYR A 21 14.96 9.05 -9.45
CA TYR A 21 16.16 9.18 -8.61
C TYR A 21 16.39 7.94 -7.76
N LEU A 22 17.65 7.75 -7.29
CA LEU A 22 17.99 6.67 -6.35
C LEU A 22 17.31 6.91 -5.01
N TRP A 23 16.50 5.96 -4.56
CA TRP A 23 15.67 6.06 -3.37
C TRP A 23 16.26 5.31 -2.16
N PRO A 24 16.10 5.83 -0.90
CA PRO A 24 15.63 7.16 -0.54
C PRO A 24 16.67 8.24 -0.86
N PHE A 25 16.22 9.48 -1.00
CA PHE A 25 17.08 10.59 -1.45
C PHE A 25 18.36 10.77 -0.60
N ASP A 26 18.25 10.54 0.71
CA ASP A 26 19.34 10.68 1.69
C ASP A 26 20.16 9.39 1.90
N GLY A 27 19.77 8.27 1.25
CA GLY A 27 20.42 6.97 1.40
C GLY A 27 20.22 6.29 2.77
N ASN A 28 19.26 6.75 3.55
CA ASN A 28 19.01 6.23 4.89
C ASN A 28 17.89 5.16 4.86
N LEU A 29 18.15 4.04 4.18
CA LEU A 29 17.27 2.86 4.14
C LEU A 29 17.64 1.91 5.28
N ILE A 30 16.89 1.95 6.36
CA ILE A 30 17.06 1.06 7.51
C ILE A 30 15.70 0.60 8.06
N PRO A 31 15.61 -0.57 8.71
CA PRO A 31 14.35 -1.07 9.28
C PRO A 31 13.67 -0.12 10.26
N GLN A 32 14.46 0.66 11.01
CA GLN A 32 13.96 1.55 12.07
C GLN A 32 13.29 2.83 11.55
N ASN A 33 13.40 3.12 10.24
CA ASN A 33 12.79 4.32 9.66
C ASN A 33 11.98 4.05 8.38
N THR A 34 11.85 2.79 7.98
CA THR A 34 11.21 2.40 6.72
C THR A 34 10.08 1.40 6.97
N ALA A 35 8.91 1.67 6.41
CA ALA A 35 7.76 0.78 6.44
C ALA A 35 7.43 0.22 5.05
N LEU A 36 7.04 -1.06 4.99
CA LEU A 36 6.32 -1.63 3.87
C LEU A 36 4.82 -1.50 4.13
N VAL A 37 4.10 -0.84 3.23
CA VAL A 37 2.64 -0.70 3.31
C VAL A 37 2.00 -1.51 2.18
N ILE A 38 1.26 -2.54 2.56
CA ILE A 38 0.54 -3.45 1.65
C ILE A 38 -0.92 -3.05 1.65
N ILE A 39 -1.36 -2.43 0.56
CA ILE A 39 -2.65 -1.76 0.47
C ILE A 39 -3.70 -2.69 -0.12
N ASP A 40 -4.76 -2.92 0.66
CA ASP A 40 -6.04 -3.52 0.28
C ASP A 40 -5.96 -4.85 -0.48
N MET A 41 -4.99 -5.72 -0.13
CA MET A 41 -4.89 -7.05 -0.70
C MET A 41 -5.97 -7.98 -0.11
N GLN A 42 -7.23 -7.60 -0.32
CA GLN A 42 -8.44 -8.23 0.22
C GLN A 42 -9.09 -9.14 -0.82
N THR A 43 -9.86 -10.14 -0.36
CA THR A 43 -10.64 -11.00 -1.25
C THR A 43 -11.61 -10.19 -2.13
N ASP A 44 -12.21 -9.10 -1.61
CA ASP A 44 -13.08 -8.21 -2.38
C ASP A 44 -12.37 -7.57 -3.59
N PHE A 45 -11.05 -7.38 -3.54
CA PHE A 45 -10.31 -6.73 -4.63
C PHE A 45 -9.54 -7.70 -5.53
N CYS A 46 -9.09 -8.84 -5.02
CA CYS A 46 -8.29 -9.80 -5.81
C CYS A 46 -8.78 -11.26 -5.74
N GLY A 47 -9.90 -11.53 -5.07
CA GLY A 47 -10.48 -12.89 -4.97
C GLY A 47 -11.70 -13.10 -5.84
N THR A 48 -11.90 -14.34 -6.27
CA THR A 48 -13.12 -14.75 -6.99
C THR A 48 -14.35 -14.56 -6.11
N GLY A 49 -15.40 -13.97 -6.67
CA GLY A 49 -16.64 -13.63 -6.00
C GLY A 49 -16.57 -12.37 -5.14
N GLY A 50 -15.44 -11.66 -5.15
CA GLY A 50 -15.28 -10.38 -4.48
C GLY A 50 -15.90 -9.21 -5.25
N TYR A 51 -15.70 -8.01 -4.73
CA TYR A 51 -16.25 -6.75 -5.26
C TYR A 51 -15.80 -6.48 -6.72
N VAL A 52 -14.51 -6.62 -7.01
CA VAL A 52 -13.94 -6.37 -8.34
C VAL A 52 -14.44 -7.40 -9.35
N ASP A 53 -14.47 -8.67 -8.96
CA ASP A 53 -15.00 -9.76 -9.79
C ASP A 53 -16.50 -9.56 -10.09
N SER A 54 -17.27 -9.15 -9.09
CA SER A 54 -18.72 -8.90 -9.23
C SER A 54 -19.02 -7.74 -10.20
N MET A 55 -18.08 -6.83 -10.40
CA MET A 55 -18.18 -5.77 -11.41
C MET A 55 -17.74 -6.20 -12.80
N GLY A 56 -17.26 -7.44 -12.98
CA GLY A 56 -16.85 -8.00 -14.27
C GLY A 56 -15.45 -7.59 -14.75
N TYR A 57 -14.58 -7.13 -13.84
CA TYR A 57 -13.18 -6.83 -14.16
C TYR A 57 -12.31 -8.09 -14.24
N ASP A 58 -11.22 -8.02 -15.00
CA ASP A 58 -10.23 -9.09 -15.08
C ASP A 58 -9.40 -9.15 -13.78
N LEU A 59 -9.65 -10.18 -12.98
CA LEU A 59 -8.92 -10.39 -11.73
C LEU A 59 -7.42 -10.67 -11.92
N SER A 60 -7.00 -11.14 -13.09
CA SER A 60 -5.56 -11.40 -13.33
C SER A 60 -4.71 -10.15 -13.11
N LEU A 61 -5.25 -8.98 -13.41
CA LEU A 61 -4.58 -7.70 -13.22
C LEU A 61 -4.41 -7.31 -11.74
N THR A 62 -5.38 -7.66 -10.88
CA THR A 62 -5.29 -7.40 -9.44
C THR A 62 -4.61 -8.54 -8.67
N GLN A 63 -4.48 -9.71 -9.27
CA GLN A 63 -3.76 -10.87 -8.71
C GLN A 63 -2.27 -10.86 -9.06
N ALA A 64 -1.87 -10.23 -10.17
CA ALA A 64 -0.48 -10.17 -10.62
C ALA A 64 0.52 -9.77 -9.52
N PRO A 65 0.24 -8.79 -8.64
CA PRO A 65 1.17 -8.38 -7.60
C PRO A 65 1.32 -9.36 -6.42
N ILE A 66 0.46 -10.38 -6.28
CA ILE A 66 0.47 -11.28 -5.12
C ILE A 66 1.84 -11.97 -4.93
N GLY A 67 2.38 -12.55 -6.01
CA GLY A 67 3.67 -13.24 -5.97
C GLY A 67 4.83 -12.33 -5.56
N PRO A 68 5.08 -11.22 -6.28
CA PRO A 68 6.11 -10.25 -5.92
C PRO A 68 5.96 -9.67 -4.51
N ILE A 69 4.74 -9.33 -4.07
CA ILE A 69 4.51 -8.87 -2.68
C ILE A 69 4.89 -9.96 -1.68
N LYS A 70 4.52 -11.20 -1.91
CA LYS A 70 4.80 -12.32 -0.99
C LYS A 70 6.30 -12.52 -0.79
N GLU A 71 7.08 -12.45 -1.87
CA GLU A 71 8.55 -12.56 -1.81
C GLU A 71 9.16 -11.38 -1.04
N LEU A 72 8.81 -10.16 -1.41
CA LEU A 72 9.27 -8.93 -0.74
C LEU A 72 8.92 -8.94 0.75
N LEU A 73 7.67 -9.27 1.09
CA LEU A 73 7.17 -9.33 2.46
C LEU A 73 7.98 -10.31 3.32
N SER A 74 8.33 -11.48 2.77
CA SER A 74 9.16 -12.46 3.47
C SER A 74 10.54 -11.88 3.83
N VAL A 75 11.22 -11.26 2.85
CA VAL A 75 12.53 -10.65 3.05
C VAL A 75 12.47 -9.49 4.04
N MET A 76 11.50 -8.58 3.89
CA MET A 76 11.38 -7.43 4.78
C MET A 76 11.03 -7.80 6.21
N ARG A 77 10.21 -8.85 6.44
CA ARG A 77 9.95 -9.42 7.78
C ARG A 77 11.22 -9.98 8.40
N GLU A 78 12.00 -10.78 7.65
CA GLU A 78 13.27 -11.34 8.11
C GLU A 78 14.27 -10.25 8.52
N LYS A 79 14.31 -9.16 7.77
CA LYS A 79 15.18 -8.00 8.06
C LYS A 79 14.65 -7.07 9.15
N GLY A 80 13.45 -7.32 9.69
CA GLY A 80 12.87 -6.55 10.79
C GLY A 80 12.30 -5.19 10.40
N PHE A 81 11.87 -5.02 9.16
CA PHE A 81 11.16 -3.83 8.71
C PHE A 81 9.77 -3.73 9.31
N PHE A 82 9.25 -2.52 9.40
CA PHE A 82 7.90 -2.26 9.89
C PHE A 82 6.88 -2.59 8.81
N ILE A 83 5.96 -3.51 9.08
CA ILE A 83 4.98 -4.01 8.11
C ILE A 83 3.59 -3.51 8.47
N ILE A 84 2.89 -2.93 7.48
CA ILE A 84 1.53 -2.44 7.62
C ILE A 84 0.67 -3.00 6.49
N HIS A 85 -0.48 -3.53 6.84
CA HIS A 85 -1.53 -3.93 5.91
C HIS A 85 -2.71 -2.96 6.04
N THR A 86 -3.37 -2.63 4.94
CA THR A 86 -4.62 -1.89 4.99
C THR A 86 -5.80 -2.71 4.47
N ARG A 87 -7.00 -2.41 4.97
CA ARG A 87 -8.26 -2.99 4.49
C ARG A 87 -9.28 -1.87 4.29
N GLU A 88 -9.74 -1.67 3.05
CA GLU A 88 -10.86 -0.77 2.80
C GLU A 88 -12.18 -1.48 3.13
N GLY A 89 -13.02 -0.80 3.89
CA GLY A 89 -14.36 -1.31 4.18
C GLY A 89 -15.13 -0.45 5.16
N HIS A 90 -16.41 -0.69 5.21
CA HIS A 90 -17.39 0.08 5.96
C HIS A 90 -17.93 -0.67 7.17
N ARG A 91 -18.48 0.08 8.10
CA ARG A 91 -19.18 -0.45 9.27
C ARG A 91 -20.43 -1.24 8.83
N ARG A 92 -20.84 -2.22 9.63
CA ARG A 92 -22.05 -3.01 9.37
C ARG A 92 -23.33 -2.17 9.31
N ASP A 93 -23.37 -1.07 10.05
CA ASP A 93 -24.48 -0.12 10.07
C ASP A 93 -24.42 0.93 8.94
N LEU A 94 -23.36 0.89 8.11
CA LEU A 94 -23.09 1.82 7.00
C LEU A 94 -23.01 3.30 7.40
N ALA A 95 -22.87 3.62 8.69
CA ALA A 95 -22.85 4.98 9.20
C ALA A 95 -21.65 5.80 8.67
N ASP A 96 -20.58 5.13 8.19
CA ASP A 96 -19.39 5.71 7.61
C ASP A 96 -19.38 5.67 6.07
N LEU A 97 -20.48 5.24 5.43
CA LEU A 97 -20.56 5.14 3.96
C LEU A 97 -21.25 6.37 3.37
N PRO A 98 -20.52 7.24 2.63
CA PRO A 98 -21.14 8.38 1.96
C PRO A 98 -22.18 7.95 0.91
N PRO A 99 -23.35 8.63 0.82
CA PRO A 99 -24.41 8.25 -0.12
C PRO A 99 -23.95 8.20 -1.59
N ASN A 100 -23.07 9.11 -2.00
CA ASN A 100 -22.51 9.14 -3.35
C ASN A 100 -21.58 7.95 -3.64
N LYS A 101 -20.82 7.45 -2.64
CA LYS A 101 -19.99 6.24 -2.77
C LYS A 101 -20.89 5.01 -2.93
N ARG A 102 -21.94 4.91 -2.13
CA ARG A 102 -22.93 3.82 -2.23
C ARG A 102 -23.62 3.82 -3.59
N TRP A 103 -24.11 4.97 -4.02
CA TRP A 103 -24.77 5.12 -5.34
C TRP A 103 -23.86 4.66 -6.48
N ARG A 104 -22.59 5.08 -6.50
CA ARG A 104 -21.65 4.67 -7.56
C ARG A 104 -21.46 3.15 -7.59
N SER A 105 -21.26 2.51 -6.44
CA SER A 105 -21.09 1.05 -6.37
C SER A 105 -22.33 0.29 -6.82
N GLN A 106 -23.51 0.77 -6.44
CA GLN A 106 -24.79 0.22 -6.91
C GLN A 106 -24.98 0.37 -8.42
N SER A 107 -24.59 1.52 -8.98
CA SER A 107 -24.64 1.77 -10.42
C SER A 107 -23.75 0.84 -11.25
N MET A 108 -22.70 0.28 -10.62
CA MET A 108 -21.81 -0.72 -11.22
C MET A 108 -22.26 -2.17 -10.98
N GLY A 109 -23.43 -2.37 -10.35
CA GLY A 109 -23.98 -3.70 -10.09
C GLY A 109 -23.37 -4.42 -8.88
N ALA A 110 -22.52 -3.75 -8.09
CA ALA A 110 -21.89 -4.32 -6.90
C ALA A 110 -21.98 -3.32 -5.73
N GLY A 111 -23.16 -3.14 -5.17
CA GLY A 111 -23.40 -2.14 -4.12
C GLY A 111 -22.67 -2.46 -2.82
N ILE A 112 -21.95 -1.49 -2.27
CA ILE A 112 -21.32 -1.63 -0.95
C ILE A 112 -22.41 -1.88 0.10
N GLY A 113 -22.28 -2.97 0.85
CA GLY A 113 -23.26 -3.45 1.84
C GLY A 113 -24.29 -4.42 1.30
N ASP A 114 -24.38 -4.60 -0.03
CA ASP A 114 -25.26 -5.61 -0.63
C ASP A 114 -24.64 -7.01 -0.50
N GLU A 115 -25.48 -8.05 -0.49
CA GLU A 115 -25.02 -9.44 -0.40
C GLU A 115 -24.26 -9.85 -1.67
N GLY A 116 -23.13 -10.50 -1.48
CA GLY A 116 -22.29 -11.05 -2.55
C GLY A 116 -21.78 -12.45 -2.21
N PRO A 117 -21.08 -13.12 -3.14
CA PRO A 117 -20.58 -14.49 -2.93
C PRO A 117 -19.61 -14.63 -1.76
N CYS A 118 -18.94 -13.52 -1.37
CA CYS A 118 -17.99 -13.48 -0.27
C CYS A 118 -18.53 -12.80 1.00
N GLY A 119 -19.85 -12.70 1.16
CA GLY A 119 -20.51 -11.94 2.20
C GLY A 119 -20.89 -10.54 1.74
N LYS A 120 -21.27 -9.66 2.66
CA LYS A 120 -21.60 -8.28 2.28
C LYS A 120 -20.39 -7.52 1.78
N ILE A 121 -20.54 -6.99 0.57
CA ILE A 121 -19.45 -6.31 -0.18
C ILE A 121 -18.86 -5.17 0.64
N LEU A 122 -17.54 -5.19 0.85
CA LEU A 122 -16.74 -4.19 1.58
C LEU A 122 -17.28 -3.88 2.99
N ILE A 123 -17.83 -4.86 3.69
CA ILE A 123 -18.28 -4.73 5.08
C ILE A 123 -17.30 -5.40 6.03
N ARG A 124 -16.87 -4.65 7.04
CA ARG A 124 -15.90 -5.11 8.05
C ARG A 124 -16.39 -6.37 8.75
N GLY A 125 -15.52 -7.39 8.76
CA GLY A 125 -15.79 -8.70 9.34
C GLY A 125 -16.42 -9.71 8.39
N GLU A 126 -16.69 -9.35 7.15
CA GLU A 126 -17.09 -10.30 6.11
C GLU A 126 -15.86 -10.97 5.47
N ARG A 127 -16.05 -12.14 4.85
CA ARG A 127 -14.96 -12.90 4.21
C ARG A 127 -14.31 -12.11 3.07
N GLY A 128 -15.12 -11.42 2.26
CA GLY A 128 -14.64 -10.59 1.16
C GLY A 128 -13.76 -9.45 1.61
N TRP A 129 -14.08 -8.85 2.74
CA TRP A 129 -13.34 -7.74 3.30
C TRP A 129 -11.96 -8.13 3.87
N ASP A 130 -11.73 -9.39 4.23
CA ASP A 130 -10.47 -9.78 4.86
C ASP A 130 -9.33 -9.97 3.84
N ILE A 131 -8.09 -9.87 4.33
CA ILE A 131 -6.88 -10.03 3.51
C ILE A 131 -6.80 -11.46 2.99
N ILE A 132 -6.34 -11.61 1.75
CA ILE A 132 -6.15 -12.93 1.13
C ILE A 132 -5.15 -13.79 1.90
N PRO A 133 -5.34 -15.14 1.90
CA PRO A 133 -4.50 -16.05 2.69
C PRO A 133 -3.01 -15.94 2.38
N GLU A 134 -2.65 -15.68 1.11
CA GLU A 134 -1.26 -15.62 0.63
C GLU A 134 -0.45 -14.49 1.26
N LEU A 135 -1.12 -13.41 1.70
CA LEU A 135 -0.52 -12.21 2.26
C LEU A 135 -1.03 -11.90 3.67
N TYR A 136 -1.60 -12.89 4.35
CA TYR A 136 -2.23 -12.68 5.64
C TYR A 136 -1.24 -12.12 6.68
N PRO A 137 -1.65 -11.12 7.49
CA PRO A 137 -0.81 -10.55 8.53
C PRO A 137 -0.40 -11.57 9.57
N ILE A 138 0.81 -11.45 10.09
CA ILE A 138 1.31 -12.24 11.21
C ILE A 138 1.44 -11.39 12.47
N LYS A 139 1.71 -12.03 13.60
CA LYS A 139 1.95 -11.31 14.85
C LYS A 139 3.13 -10.33 14.69
N GLY A 140 2.88 -9.07 14.92
CA GLY A 140 3.85 -7.97 14.77
C GLY A 140 3.55 -7.06 13.59
N ASP A 141 2.79 -7.51 12.60
CA ASP A 141 2.30 -6.65 11.54
C ASP A 141 1.15 -5.76 12.06
N VAL A 142 1.07 -4.54 11.54
CA VAL A 142 -0.01 -3.59 11.86
C VAL A 142 -1.11 -3.70 10.80
N ILE A 143 -2.37 -3.63 11.23
CA ILE A 143 -3.53 -3.61 10.34
C ILE A 143 -4.25 -2.28 10.49
N ILE A 144 -4.53 -1.60 9.38
CA ILE A 144 -5.25 -0.34 9.30
C ILE A 144 -6.56 -0.55 8.55
N ASP A 145 -7.68 -0.43 9.24
CA ASP A 145 -9.01 -0.45 8.63
C ASP A 145 -9.42 0.96 8.21
N LYS A 146 -9.69 1.18 6.94
CA LYS A 146 -9.97 2.50 6.38
C LYS A 146 -11.31 2.58 5.65
N PRO A 147 -12.10 3.67 5.81
CA PRO A 147 -13.36 3.86 5.09
C PRO A 147 -13.18 4.53 3.72
N GLY A 148 -12.01 5.12 3.49
CA GLY A 148 -11.66 5.90 2.29
C GLY A 148 -10.67 5.20 1.38
N LYS A 149 -10.34 5.87 0.27
CA LYS A 149 -9.33 5.38 -0.67
C LYS A 149 -7.92 5.54 -0.11
N GLY A 150 -7.57 6.73 0.36
CA GLY A 150 -6.31 7.00 1.03
C GLY A 150 -6.25 6.35 2.42
N SER A 151 -5.07 5.88 2.79
CA SER A 151 -4.87 5.16 4.04
C SER A 151 -4.72 6.08 5.27
N PHE A 152 -4.57 7.37 5.05
CA PHE A 152 -4.50 8.38 6.13
C PHE A 152 -5.87 8.94 6.51
N TYR A 153 -6.85 8.88 5.60
CA TYR A 153 -8.17 9.43 5.85
C TYR A 153 -8.93 8.62 6.91
N ALA A 154 -9.28 9.29 8.01
CA ALA A 154 -10.05 8.73 9.13
C ALA A 154 -9.43 7.44 9.73
N THR A 155 -8.09 7.40 9.81
CA THR A 155 -7.31 6.32 10.41
C THR A 155 -6.25 6.88 11.37
N ASP A 156 -5.61 6.00 12.10
CA ASP A 156 -4.47 6.30 12.98
C ASP A 156 -3.09 6.08 12.31
N LEU A 157 -3.05 5.86 10.98
CA LEU A 157 -1.83 5.54 10.25
C LEU A 157 -0.70 6.56 10.47
N ASP A 158 -0.98 7.87 10.34
CA ASP A 158 0.05 8.91 10.52
C ASP A 158 0.65 8.89 11.93
N MET A 159 -0.20 8.71 12.93
CA MET A 159 0.24 8.59 14.33
C MET A 159 1.14 7.37 14.53
N ILE A 160 0.76 6.21 13.99
CA ILE A 160 1.54 4.97 14.08
C ILE A 160 2.90 5.11 13.40
N LEU A 161 2.95 5.67 12.19
CA LEU A 161 4.19 5.89 11.46
C LEU A 161 5.14 6.81 12.24
N ARG A 162 4.64 7.93 12.79
CA ARG A 162 5.45 8.88 13.56
C ARG A 162 5.95 8.28 14.88
N GLN A 163 5.13 7.53 15.60
CA GLN A 163 5.53 6.87 16.85
C GLN A 163 6.63 5.82 16.64
N ASN A 164 6.70 5.24 15.44
CA ASN A 164 7.73 4.28 15.05
C ASN A 164 8.89 4.92 14.27
N ASN A 165 8.99 6.27 14.25
CA ASN A 165 10.03 7.03 13.56
C ASN A 165 10.15 6.74 12.06
N ILE A 166 9.08 6.27 11.42
CA ILE A 166 9.05 5.99 9.99
C ILE A 166 9.15 7.31 9.21
N ARG A 167 10.02 7.33 8.23
CA ARG A 167 10.25 8.43 7.28
C ARG A 167 10.10 7.98 5.84
N ASN A 168 10.44 6.72 5.58
CA ASN A 168 10.41 6.10 4.27
C ASN A 168 9.24 5.12 4.19
N ILE A 169 8.46 5.18 3.11
CA ILE A 169 7.33 4.28 2.89
C ILE A 169 7.47 3.61 1.53
N ILE A 170 7.53 2.28 1.54
CA ILE A 170 7.45 1.45 0.33
C ILE A 170 5.98 1.04 0.16
N LEU A 171 5.37 1.42 -0.96
CA LEU A 171 3.95 1.23 -1.26
C LEU A 171 3.75 0.08 -2.24
N THR A 172 2.84 -0.82 -1.89
CA THR A 172 2.44 -1.98 -2.70
C THR A 172 0.93 -2.20 -2.58
N GLY A 173 0.37 -3.09 -3.41
CA GLY A 173 -1.04 -3.50 -3.32
C GLY A 173 -1.93 -2.91 -4.39
N ILE A 174 -3.21 -2.76 -4.12
CA ILE A 174 -4.25 -2.44 -5.11
C ILE A 174 -5.23 -1.35 -4.61
N THR A 175 -5.80 -0.55 -5.54
CA THR A 175 -5.34 -0.48 -6.94
C THR A 175 -4.34 0.65 -7.09
N THR A 176 -3.40 0.46 -8.01
CA THR A 176 -2.30 1.41 -8.27
C THR A 176 -2.80 2.84 -8.43
N ASP A 177 -3.84 3.02 -9.23
CA ASP A 177 -4.42 4.30 -9.65
C ASP A 177 -5.39 4.92 -8.62
N VAL A 178 -5.84 4.15 -7.63
CA VAL A 178 -6.81 4.61 -6.63
C VAL A 178 -6.21 4.59 -5.22
N CYS A 179 -6.27 3.45 -4.50
CA CYS A 179 -5.90 3.42 -3.08
C CYS A 179 -4.40 3.64 -2.86
N VAL A 180 -3.54 3.02 -3.69
CA VAL A 180 -2.09 3.18 -3.61
C VAL A 180 -1.67 4.60 -3.93
N HIS A 181 -2.12 5.14 -5.06
CA HIS A 181 -1.76 6.49 -5.50
C HIS A 181 -2.31 7.58 -4.58
N THR A 182 -3.56 7.42 -4.07
CA THR A 182 -4.12 8.36 -3.09
C THR A 182 -3.30 8.35 -1.80
N THR A 183 -2.95 7.16 -1.29
CA THR A 183 -2.10 7.02 -0.10
C THR A 183 -0.73 7.66 -0.31
N MET A 184 -0.12 7.46 -1.49
CA MET A 184 1.19 8.04 -1.83
C MET A 184 1.17 9.57 -1.81
N ARG A 185 0.14 10.19 -2.41
CA ARG A 185 -0.03 11.66 -2.41
C ARG A 185 -0.19 12.20 -1.00
N GLU A 186 -1.05 11.58 -0.21
CA GLU A 186 -1.27 11.95 1.18
C GLU A 186 0.00 11.78 2.05
N ALA A 187 0.78 10.72 1.80
CA ALA A 187 2.06 10.49 2.46
C ALA A 187 3.09 11.57 2.10
N ASN A 188 3.20 11.92 0.82
CA ASN A 188 4.10 12.96 0.32
C ASN A 188 3.79 14.33 0.97
N ASP A 189 2.50 14.73 1.01
CA ASP A 189 2.07 15.99 1.64
C ASP A 189 2.38 16.04 3.15
N ARG A 190 2.55 14.88 3.81
CA ARG A 190 2.94 14.75 5.20
C ARG A 190 4.46 14.66 5.42
N GLY A 191 5.25 14.68 4.32
CA GLY A 191 6.71 14.67 4.35
C GLY A 191 7.34 13.27 4.44
N TYR A 192 6.60 12.22 4.10
CA TYR A 192 7.19 10.89 3.96
C TYR A 192 7.88 10.75 2.59
N GLU A 193 9.02 10.09 2.59
CA GLU A 193 9.75 9.70 1.38
C GLU A 193 9.16 8.41 0.82
N CYS A 194 8.58 8.47 -0.40
CA CYS A 194 7.75 7.40 -0.93
C CYS A 194 8.40 6.67 -2.11
N LEU A 195 8.30 5.33 -2.09
CA LEU A 195 8.64 4.44 -3.19
C LEU A 195 7.42 3.59 -3.53
N ILE A 196 7.01 3.56 -4.79
CA ILE A 196 6.01 2.60 -5.29
C ILE A 196 6.71 1.51 -6.09
N LEU A 197 6.32 0.25 -5.88
CA LEU A 197 6.88 -0.88 -6.61
C LEU A 197 5.90 -1.32 -7.72
N GLU A 198 6.31 -1.15 -8.97
CA GLU A 198 5.47 -1.36 -10.13
C GLU A 198 4.95 -2.81 -10.25
N ASP A 199 5.79 -3.79 -9.96
CA ASP A 199 5.47 -5.22 -9.98
C ASP A 199 4.68 -5.70 -8.75
N CYS A 200 4.71 -4.91 -7.68
CA CYS A 200 3.94 -5.13 -6.44
C CYS A 200 2.63 -4.34 -6.41
N CYS A 201 2.22 -3.71 -7.51
CA CYS A 201 0.96 -2.98 -7.63
C CYS A 201 0.18 -3.47 -8.85
N GLY A 202 -1.16 -3.42 -8.75
CA GLY A 202 -2.06 -3.75 -9.83
C GLY A 202 -3.26 -2.80 -9.88
N ALA A 203 -3.92 -2.74 -11.03
CA ALA A 203 -5.15 -1.98 -11.22
C ALA A 203 -6.16 -2.80 -12.02
N THR A 204 -7.42 -2.40 -12.04
CA THR A 204 -8.47 -3.04 -12.85
C THR A 204 -8.36 -2.70 -14.34
N ASP A 205 -7.49 -1.76 -14.68
CA ASP A 205 -7.12 -1.38 -16.05
C ASP A 205 -5.61 -1.16 -16.12
N TYR A 206 -4.94 -1.85 -17.06
CA TYR A 206 -3.48 -1.77 -17.17
C TYR A 206 -2.99 -0.40 -17.66
N GLY A 207 -3.77 0.29 -18.47
CA GLY A 207 -3.47 1.66 -18.91
C GLY A 207 -3.47 2.64 -17.73
N ASN A 208 -4.43 2.50 -16.82
CA ASN A 208 -4.49 3.29 -15.58
C ASN A 208 -3.30 3.00 -14.67
N HIS A 209 -2.90 1.71 -14.55
CA HIS A 209 -1.70 1.34 -13.80
C HIS A 209 -0.47 2.09 -14.33
N LEU A 210 -0.21 2.02 -15.63
CA LEU A 210 0.92 2.70 -16.26
C LEU A 210 0.83 4.24 -16.12
N ALA A 211 -0.38 4.80 -16.27
CA ALA A 211 -0.60 6.25 -16.12
C ALA A 211 -0.29 6.72 -14.69
N ALA A 212 -0.73 5.96 -13.67
CA ALA A 212 -0.46 6.27 -12.27
C ALA A 212 1.06 6.27 -11.97
N LEU A 213 1.79 5.25 -12.42
CA LEU A 213 3.24 5.19 -12.29
C LEU A 213 3.95 6.34 -13.01
N LYS A 214 3.47 6.71 -14.21
CA LYS A 214 4.00 7.86 -14.95
C LYS A 214 3.80 9.17 -14.18
N MET A 215 2.64 9.37 -13.54
CA MET A 215 2.37 10.57 -12.74
C MET A 215 3.32 10.70 -11.55
N VAL A 216 3.71 9.60 -10.91
CA VAL A 216 4.67 9.61 -9.80
C VAL A 216 6.01 10.21 -10.21
N LYS A 217 6.49 9.85 -11.41
CA LYS A 217 7.82 10.22 -11.93
C LYS A 217 7.91 11.64 -12.48
N MET A 218 6.78 12.33 -12.68
CA MET A 218 6.78 13.68 -13.23
C MET A 218 7.51 14.67 -12.34
N GLN A 219 8.02 15.74 -12.92
CA GLN A 219 8.67 16.85 -12.19
C GLN A 219 9.84 16.40 -11.30
N GLY A 220 10.54 15.35 -11.70
CA GLY A 220 11.66 14.81 -10.91
C GLY A 220 11.23 13.95 -9.73
N GLY A 221 10.01 13.38 -9.77
CA GLY A 221 9.46 12.53 -8.70
C GLY A 221 8.55 13.30 -7.76
N VAL A 222 7.53 13.99 -8.30
CA VAL A 222 6.64 14.89 -7.52
C VAL A 222 5.93 14.19 -6.35
N PHE A 223 5.76 12.86 -6.41
CA PHE A 223 5.19 12.08 -5.32
C PHE A 223 6.15 11.04 -4.74
N GLY A 224 7.39 10.97 -5.25
CA GLY A 224 8.39 9.99 -4.90
C GLY A 224 8.99 9.29 -6.11
N ALA A 225 9.41 8.04 -5.95
CA ALA A 225 10.06 7.26 -7.01
C ALA A 225 9.32 5.94 -7.30
N VAL A 226 9.63 5.35 -8.45
CA VAL A 226 9.12 4.05 -8.91
C VAL A 226 10.29 3.07 -9.02
N SER A 227 10.11 1.86 -8.53
CA SER A 227 11.07 0.75 -8.65
C SER A 227 10.32 -0.58 -8.79
N ASN A 228 11.02 -1.68 -8.62
CA ASN A 228 10.46 -3.03 -8.55
C ASN A 228 10.96 -3.78 -7.30
N SER A 229 10.32 -4.91 -6.99
CA SER A 229 10.64 -5.70 -5.80
C SER A 229 12.06 -6.24 -5.80
N SER A 230 12.57 -6.67 -6.96
CA SER A 230 13.92 -7.22 -7.09
C SER A 230 15.00 -6.19 -6.73
N ALA A 231 14.85 -4.94 -7.16
CA ALA A 231 15.79 -3.87 -6.82
C ALA A 231 15.83 -3.57 -5.30
N VAL A 232 14.70 -3.76 -4.60
CA VAL A 232 14.64 -3.66 -3.14
C VAL A 232 15.33 -4.85 -2.48
N ILE A 233 14.97 -6.07 -2.88
CA ILE A 233 15.48 -7.32 -2.32
C ILE A 233 17.01 -7.42 -2.47
N GLU A 234 17.56 -7.02 -3.62
CA GLU A 234 19.01 -7.02 -3.88
C GLU A 234 19.80 -6.09 -2.93
N LYS A 235 19.16 -5.11 -2.31
CA LYS A 235 19.80 -4.14 -1.40
C LYS A 235 19.61 -4.44 0.08
N LEU A 236 18.70 -5.35 0.43
CA LEU A 236 18.43 -5.78 1.80
C LEU A 236 19.20 -7.04 2.20
#